data_0a19a227289d5b22d0cf2d3b34103ff2
#
_entry.id   0a19a227289d5b22d0cf2d3b34103ff2
#
_cell.length_a   1.000
_cell.length_b   1.000
_cell.length_c   1.000
_cell.angle_alpha   90.00
_cell.angle_beta   90.00
_cell.angle_gamma   90.00
#
_symmetry.space_group_name_H-M   'P 1'
#
loop_
_entity.id
_entity.type
_entity.pdbx_description
1 polymer ?
#
loop_
_entity_poly.entity_id
_entity_poly.type
_entity_poly.pdbx_seq_one_letter_code
_entity_poly.pdbx_strand_id
1 'polypeptide(L)'
;MIEYIRGELADLTPALAVIEAGGVGYALNISLNTYEALRTKMNKEGNGTPVKLFVHEVLVTGGREDSFTLYGFINKQERSLYQLLITVSGVGANTARMILSSLTPSELCNIIANGDERILKSVKGIGLKTAQRIIIDLRDKIISLGIAEELHVSKTPGVAAVNTGTRDEAVSALTMLGFSPAPSAKIVTQILTEQPDLPVEQVVKLALKQIK
;
A
#
# COMPACT_ATOMS: atom_id res chain seq x y z
N MET A 1 -7.66 11.71 -10.00
CA MET A 1 -7.32 10.60 -9.06
C MET A 1 -7.96 10.88 -7.70
N ILE A 2 -8.73 9.93 -7.18
CA ILE A 2 -9.35 10.03 -5.87
C ILE A 2 -8.40 9.42 -4.83
N GLU A 3 -7.94 10.20 -3.86
CA GLU A 3 -7.02 9.71 -2.82
C GLU A 3 -7.74 8.91 -1.74
N TYR A 4 -8.90 9.41 -1.31
CA TYR A 4 -9.77 8.74 -0.33
C TYR A 4 -11.19 9.25 -0.44
N ILE A 5 -12.14 8.46 0.06
CA ILE A 5 -13.52 8.89 0.30
C ILE A 5 -13.76 8.81 1.80
N ARG A 6 -14.29 9.89 2.37
CA ARG A 6 -14.71 9.98 3.77
C ARG A 6 -16.19 10.33 3.82
N GLY A 7 -16.95 9.54 4.55
CA GLY A 7 -18.39 9.71 4.69
C GLY A 7 -18.97 8.71 5.68
N GLU A 8 -20.24 8.44 5.57
CA GLU A 8 -20.96 7.45 6.37
C GLU A 8 -21.04 6.12 5.61
N LEU A 9 -20.89 5.02 6.33
CA LEU A 9 -21.04 3.67 5.78
C LEU A 9 -22.54 3.39 5.60
N ALA A 10 -23.01 3.45 4.34
CA ALA A 10 -24.40 3.25 3.98
C ALA A 10 -24.75 1.77 3.76
N ASP A 11 -23.83 0.98 3.15
CA ASP A 11 -24.01 -0.45 2.94
C ASP A 11 -22.68 -1.18 3.02
N LEU A 12 -22.69 -2.43 3.50
CA LEU A 12 -21.50 -3.24 3.67
C LEU A 12 -21.78 -4.72 3.40
N THR A 13 -21.08 -5.25 2.39
CA THR A 13 -21.02 -6.68 2.09
C THR A 13 -19.56 -7.16 2.12
N PRO A 14 -19.28 -8.47 2.14
CA PRO A 14 -17.88 -8.97 2.15
C PRO A 14 -17.01 -8.53 0.97
N ALA A 15 -17.63 -8.03 -0.11
CA ALA A 15 -16.91 -7.65 -1.33
C ALA A 15 -17.10 -6.17 -1.72
N LEU A 16 -18.03 -5.46 -1.09
CA LEU A 16 -18.43 -4.11 -1.47
C LEU A 16 -18.75 -3.30 -0.21
N ALA A 17 -18.29 -2.05 -0.20
CA ALA A 17 -18.75 -1.02 0.75
C ALA A 17 -19.32 0.14 -0.03
N VAL A 18 -20.45 0.69 0.45
CA VAL A 18 -21.02 1.94 -0.06
C VAL A 18 -20.80 3.01 0.98
N ILE A 19 -20.10 4.08 0.59
CA ILE A 19 -19.87 5.25 1.43
C ILE A 19 -20.69 6.40 0.89
N GLU A 20 -21.54 6.96 1.71
CA GLU A 20 -22.27 8.19 1.41
C GLU A 20 -21.44 9.41 1.79
N ALA A 21 -21.15 10.25 0.83
CA ALA A 21 -20.43 11.50 1.03
C ALA A 21 -21.08 12.62 0.21
N GLY A 22 -21.57 13.66 0.88
CA GLY A 22 -22.21 14.80 0.22
C GLY A 22 -23.50 14.43 -0.55
N GLY A 23 -24.27 13.44 -0.10
CA GLY A 23 -25.49 12.97 -0.77
C GLY A 23 -25.23 12.05 -1.98
N VAL A 24 -23.98 11.58 -2.16
CA VAL A 24 -23.59 10.65 -3.22
C VAL A 24 -23.10 9.35 -2.59
N GLY A 25 -23.65 8.21 -3.02
CA GLY A 25 -23.20 6.88 -2.61
C GLY A 25 -22.08 6.36 -3.53
N TYR A 26 -20.89 6.19 -2.98
CA TYR A 26 -19.73 5.62 -3.68
C TYR A 26 -19.62 4.14 -3.37
N ALA A 27 -19.75 3.30 -4.40
CA ALA A 27 -19.56 1.86 -4.30
C ALA A 27 -18.09 1.48 -4.52
N LEU A 28 -17.46 0.88 -3.49
CA LEU A 28 -16.05 0.50 -3.52
C LEU A 28 -15.92 -1.02 -3.37
N ASN A 29 -15.19 -1.65 -4.27
CA ASN A 29 -14.78 -3.03 -4.11
C ASN A 29 -13.72 -3.12 -3.01
N ILE A 30 -13.91 -3.99 -2.04
CA ILE A 30 -13.04 -4.13 -0.87
C ILE A 30 -12.49 -5.56 -0.73
N SER A 31 -11.38 -5.70 0.00
CA SER A 31 -10.88 -6.97 0.48
C SER A 31 -11.66 -7.48 1.70
N LEU A 32 -11.53 -8.75 2.05
CA LEU A 32 -12.08 -9.27 3.31
C LEU A 32 -11.43 -8.62 4.53
N ASN A 33 -10.15 -8.28 4.49
CA ASN A 33 -9.47 -7.56 5.57
C ASN A 33 -10.11 -6.19 5.83
N THR A 34 -10.37 -5.42 4.76
CA THR A 34 -11.08 -4.15 4.85
C THR A 34 -12.52 -4.35 5.34
N TYR A 35 -13.24 -5.39 4.85
CA TYR A 35 -14.59 -5.72 5.31
C TYR A 35 -14.64 -5.98 6.81
N GLU A 36 -13.75 -6.82 7.34
CA GLU A 36 -13.71 -7.15 8.78
C GLU A 36 -13.42 -5.92 9.65
N ALA A 37 -12.50 -5.06 9.20
CA ALA A 37 -12.21 -3.80 9.87
C ALA A 37 -13.43 -2.88 9.92
N LEU A 38 -14.15 -2.72 8.79
CA LEU A 38 -15.37 -1.90 8.71
C LEU A 38 -16.50 -2.51 9.53
N ARG A 39 -16.71 -3.81 9.48
CA ARG A 39 -17.73 -4.52 10.27
C ARG A 39 -17.49 -4.37 11.77
N THR A 40 -16.24 -4.48 12.20
CA THR A 40 -15.88 -4.28 13.61
C THR A 40 -16.19 -2.85 14.06
N LYS A 41 -15.96 -1.87 13.21
CA LYS A 41 -16.28 -0.47 13.48
C LYS A 41 -17.78 -0.24 13.52
N MET A 42 -18.52 -0.74 12.54
CA MET A 42 -19.99 -0.65 12.45
C MET A 42 -20.67 -1.29 13.68
N ASN A 43 -20.17 -2.44 14.15
CA ASN A 43 -20.71 -3.11 15.35
C ASN A 43 -20.53 -2.28 16.63
N LYS A 44 -19.54 -1.38 16.67
CA LYS A 44 -19.30 -0.49 17.81
C LYS A 44 -20.09 0.80 17.75
N GLU A 45 -20.25 1.37 16.55
CA GLU A 45 -20.79 2.72 16.35
C GLU A 45 -22.23 2.73 15.78
N GLY A 46 -22.72 1.59 15.23
CA GLY A 46 -24.06 1.46 14.67
C GLY A 46 -24.20 1.97 13.22
N ASN A 47 -25.44 2.25 12.80
CA ASN A 47 -25.72 2.81 11.47
C ASN A 47 -25.17 4.24 11.37
N GLY A 48 -24.72 4.63 10.17
CA GLY A 48 -24.11 5.95 9.93
C GLY A 48 -22.67 6.05 10.46
N THR A 49 -22.00 4.91 10.67
CA THR A 49 -20.60 4.86 11.12
C THR A 49 -19.70 5.69 10.20
N PRO A 50 -18.99 6.71 10.72
CA PRO A 50 -18.08 7.51 9.92
C PRO A 50 -16.86 6.68 9.52
N VAL A 51 -16.60 6.60 8.23
CA VAL A 51 -15.49 5.83 7.66
C VAL A 51 -14.66 6.66 6.70
N LYS A 52 -13.41 6.25 6.52
CA LYS A 52 -12.51 6.76 5.49
C LYS A 52 -11.84 5.57 4.83
N LEU A 53 -12.02 5.41 3.52
CA LEU A 53 -11.29 4.43 2.73
C LEU A 53 -10.38 5.12 1.74
N PHE A 54 -9.15 4.63 1.63
CA PHE A 54 -8.22 5.01 0.58
C PHE A 54 -8.65 4.36 -0.73
N VAL A 55 -8.50 5.06 -1.84
CA VAL A 55 -9.10 4.63 -3.12
C VAL A 55 -8.02 4.36 -4.16
N HIS A 56 -8.28 3.37 -4.99
CA HIS A 56 -7.63 3.16 -6.27
C HIS A 56 -8.68 3.03 -7.37
N GLU A 57 -8.51 3.79 -8.44
CA GLU A 57 -9.41 3.83 -9.59
C GLU A 57 -8.89 2.91 -10.67
N VAL A 58 -9.76 2.09 -11.23
CA VAL A 58 -9.45 1.25 -12.40
C VAL A 58 -10.41 1.62 -13.52
N LEU A 59 -9.86 2.16 -14.58
CA LEU A 59 -10.58 2.45 -15.83
C LEU A 59 -10.19 1.39 -16.85
N VAL A 60 -11.17 0.63 -17.33
CA VAL A 60 -11.00 -0.32 -18.43
C VAL A 60 -11.69 0.25 -19.64
N THR A 61 -10.91 0.53 -20.69
CA THR A 61 -11.39 1.08 -21.97
C THR A 61 -11.10 0.12 -23.11
N GLY A 62 -11.87 0.21 -24.18
CA GLY A 62 -11.67 -0.60 -25.40
C GLY A 62 -12.27 -2.00 -25.37
N GLY A 63 -13.09 -2.31 -24.35
CA GLY A 63 -13.94 -3.50 -24.31
C GLY A 63 -15.31 -3.27 -24.99
N ARG A 64 -16.27 -4.14 -24.71
CA ARG A 64 -17.67 -3.98 -25.15
C ARG A 64 -18.32 -2.75 -24.50
N GLU A 65 -17.91 -2.45 -23.26
CA GLU A 65 -18.32 -1.29 -22.48
C GLU A 65 -17.12 -0.80 -21.68
N ASP A 66 -16.92 0.52 -21.62
CA ASP A 66 -15.96 1.11 -20.73
C ASP A 66 -16.44 0.97 -19.28
N SER A 67 -15.58 0.57 -18.39
CA SER A 67 -15.92 0.40 -16.99
C SER A 67 -15.02 1.22 -16.08
N PHE A 68 -15.63 1.90 -15.12
CA PHE A 68 -14.95 2.63 -14.07
C PHE A 68 -15.24 1.96 -12.73
N THR A 69 -14.21 1.48 -12.07
CA THR A 69 -14.33 0.72 -10.83
C THR A 69 -13.47 1.32 -9.74
N LEU A 70 -14.06 1.53 -8.57
CA LEU A 70 -13.35 1.98 -7.38
C LEU A 70 -13.00 0.78 -6.50
N TYR A 71 -11.76 0.75 -6.00
CA TYR A 71 -11.27 -0.18 -4.99
C TYR A 71 -10.97 0.60 -3.71
N GLY A 72 -11.48 0.12 -2.57
CA GLY A 72 -11.37 0.76 -1.27
C GLY A 72 -10.50 -0.05 -0.29
N PHE A 73 -9.67 0.65 0.47
CA PHE A 73 -8.71 0.07 1.42
C PHE A 73 -8.79 0.79 2.75
N ILE A 74 -8.71 0.04 3.86
CA ILE A 74 -8.82 0.60 5.20
C ILE A 74 -7.63 1.52 5.56
N ASN A 75 -6.46 1.27 4.98
CA ASN A 75 -5.24 2.05 5.21
C ASN A 75 -4.40 2.20 3.93
N LYS A 76 -3.39 3.06 3.98
CA LYS A 76 -2.49 3.33 2.86
C LYS A 76 -1.61 2.14 2.51
N GLN A 77 -1.20 1.35 3.50
CA GLN A 77 -0.32 0.18 3.31
C GLN A 77 -1.02 -0.87 2.45
N GLU A 78 -2.29 -1.20 2.76
CA GLU A 78 -3.08 -2.13 1.96
C GLU A 78 -3.24 -1.65 0.52
N ARG A 79 -3.53 -0.34 0.32
CA ARG A 79 -3.59 0.26 -1.01
C ARG A 79 -2.24 0.19 -1.75
N SER A 80 -1.14 0.49 -1.08
CA SER A 80 0.19 0.42 -1.68
C SER A 80 0.55 -1.00 -2.13
N LEU A 81 0.23 -2.01 -1.31
CA LEU A 81 0.41 -3.41 -1.70
C LEU A 81 -0.47 -3.80 -2.88
N TYR A 82 -1.73 -3.36 -2.89
CA TYR A 82 -2.61 -3.56 -4.05
C TYR A 82 -2.00 -2.95 -5.31
N GLN A 83 -1.53 -1.71 -5.25
CA GLN A 83 -0.90 -1.02 -6.37
C GLN A 83 0.36 -1.74 -6.86
N LEU A 84 1.18 -2.26 -5.97
CA LEU A 84 2.33 -3.08 -6.33
C LEU A 84 1.90 -4.39 -7.01
N LEU A 85 0.93 -5.09 -6.45
CA LEU A 85 0.42 -6.35 -7.01
C LEU A 85 -0.07 -6.19 -8.44
N ILE A 86 -0.83 -5.15 -8.76
CA ILE A 86 -1.35 -4.93 -10.13
C ILE A 86 -0.27 -4.56 -11.15
N THR A 87 0.95 -4.19 -10.72
CA THR A 87 2.09 -4.00 -11.64
C THR A 87 2.67 -5.32 -12.12
N VAL A 88 2.37 -6.43 -11.46
CA VAL A 88 2.90 -7.75 -11.81
C VAL A 88 2.12 -8.34 -12.96
N SER A 89 2.80 -8.71 -14.04
CA SER A 89 2.15 -9.33 -15.20
C SER A 89 1.42 -10.62 -14.83
N GLY A 90 0.13 -10.68 -15.14
CA GLY A 90 -0.76 -11.80 -14.78
C GLY A 90 -1.50 -11.59 -13.45
N VAL A 91 -1.33 -10.45 -12.79
CA VAL A 91 -2.09 -10.05 -11.60
C VAL A 91 -2.99 -8.86 -11.96
N GLY A 92 -4.25 -9.12 -12.19
CA GLY A 92 -5.26 -8.07 -12.40
C GLY A 92 -5.86 -7.56 -11.09
N ALA A 93 -6.69 -6.53 -11.19
CA ALA A 93 -7.36 -5.87 -10.07
C ALA A 93 -8.09 -6.85 -9.13
N ASN A 94 -8.87 -7.77 -9.68
CA ASN A 94 -9.58 -8.79 -8.90
C ASN A 94 -8.63 -9.80 -8.24
N THR A 95 -7.56 -10.20 -8.93
CA THR A 95 -6.56 -11.12 -8.36
C THR A 95 -5.83 -10.47 -7.19
N ALA A 96 -5.42 -9.20 -7.33
CA ALA A 96 -4.80 -8.44 -6.24
C ALA A 96 -5.74 -8.31 -5.03
N ARG A 97 -7.03 -8.03 -5.25
CA ARG A 97 -8.05 -8.00 -4.18
C ARG A 97 -8.21 -9.36 -3.50
N MET A 98 -8.17 -10.46 -4.25
CA MET A 98 -8.24 -11.81 -3.67
C MET A 98 -7.01 -12.16 -2.84
N ILE A 99 -5.81 -11.74 -3.25
CA ILE A 99 -4.60 -11.89 -2.46
C ILE A 99 -4.75 -11.18 -1.12
N LEU A 100 -5.16 -9.90 -1.15
CA LEU A 100 -5.39 -9.08 0.06
C LEU A 100 -6.62 -9.50 0.87
N SER A 101 -7.48 -10.34 0.34
CA SER A 101 -8.56 -10.98 1.10
C SER A 101 -8.13 -12.27 1.80
N SER A 102 -7.10 -12.93 1.27
CA SER A 102 -6.59 -14.21 1.79
C SER A 102 -5.42 -14.02 2.75
N LEU A 103 -4.69 -12.92 2.63
CA LEU A 103 -3.48 -12.62 3.38
C LEU A 103 -3.57 -11.19 3.92
N THR A 104 -3.20 -11.00 5.17
CA THR A 104 -3.01 -9.66 5.72
C THR A 104 -1.81 -8.96 5.06
N PRO A 105 -1.74 -7.64 5.07
CA PRO A 105 -0.57 -6.89 4.56
C PRO A 105 0.76 -7.38 5.12
N SER A 106 0.83 -7.64 6.43
CA SER A 106 2.05 -8.16 7.09
C SER A 106 2.44 -9.55 6.64
N GLU A 107 1.47 -10.47 6.54
CA GLU A 107 1.71 -11.83 6.03
C GLU A 107 2.20 -11.80 4.59
N LEU A 108 1.58 -11.00 3.73
CA LEU A 108 1.97 -10.87 2.33
C LEU A 108 3.41 -10.36 2.20
N CYS A 109 3.79 -9.33 2.96
CA CYS A 109 5.17 -8.82 2.98
C CYS A 109 6.16 -9.89 3.43
N ASN A 110 5.84 -10.64 4.49
CA ASN A 110 6.69 -11.73 4.99
C ASN A 110 6.85 -12.84 3.96
N ILE A 111 5.78 -13.27 3.31
CA ILE A 111 5.77 -14.31 2.29
C ILE A 111 6.66 -13.90 1.11
N ILE A 112 6.54 -12.67 0.64
CA ILE A 112 7.33 -12.15 -0.48
C ILE A 112 8.81 -12.00 -0.08
N ALA A 113 9.11 -11.47 1.11
CA ALA A 113 10.47 -11.33 1.62
C ALA A 113 11.18 -12.68 1.77
N ASN A 114 10.48 -13.70 2.26
CA ASN A 114 11.01 -15.05 2.47
C ASN A 114 11.00 -15.90 1.18
N GLY A 115 10.32 -15.46 0.12
CA GLY A 115 10.23 -16.21 -1.13
C GLY A 115 9.33 -17.44 -1.06
N ASP A 116 8.31 -17.44 -0.19
CA ASP A 116 7.42 -18.60 -0.02
C ASP A 116 6.33 -18.65 -1.09
N GLU A 117 6.67 -19.24 -2.24
CA GLU A 117 5.76 -19.40 -3.36
C GLU A 117 4.58 -20.35 -3.06
N ARG A 118 4.73 -21.26 -2.08
CA ARG A 118 3.70 -22.26 -1.75
C ARG A 118 2.47 -21.59 -1.16
N ILE A 119 2.67 -20.64 -0.26
CA ILE A 119 1.57 -19.90 0.36
C ILE A 119 0.87 -19.02 -0.69
N LEU A 120 1.60 -18.30 -1.53
CA LEU A 120 0.99 -17.52 -2.62
C LEU A 120 0.18 -18.39 -3.58
N LYS A 121 0.67 -19.57 -3.92
CA LYS A 121 -0.03 -20.53 -4.78
C LYS A 121 -1.32 -21.07 -4.15
N SER A 122 -1.45 -21.08 -2.83
CA SER A 122 -2.70 -21.51 -2.16
C SER A 122 -3.84 -20.51 -2.34
N VAL A 123 -3.53 -19.27 -2.72
CA VAL A 123 -4.56 -18.26 -3.02
C VAL A 123 -5.24 -18.63 -4.34
N LYS A 124 -6.58 -18.69 -4.33
CA LYS A 124 -7.37 -19.04 -5.51
C LYS A 124 -7.05 -18.10 -6.69
N GLY A 125 -6.75 -18.68 -7.83
CA GLY A 125 -6.46 -17.93 -9.07
C GLY A 125 -4.97 -17.59 -9.24
N ILE A 126 -4.08 -18.01 -8.33
CA ILE A 126 -2.63 -17.84 -8.45
C ILE A 126 -1.98 -19.18 -8.81
N GLY A 127 -1.41 -19.23 -10.01
CA GLY A 127 -0.59 -20.35 -10.44
C GLY A 127 0.87 -20.22 -9.98
N LEU A 128 1.64 -21.30 -10.09
CA LEU A 128 3.06 -21.30 -9.72
C LEU A 128 3.86 -20.19 -10.40
N LYS A 129 3.68 -19.99 -11.70
CA LYS A 129 4.38 -18.95 -12.48
C LYS A 129 4.04 -17.54 -11.99
N THR A 130 2.78 -17.29 -11.63
CA THR A 130 2.34 -15.99 -11.11
C THR A 130 2.90 -15.77 -9.71
N ALA A 131 2.91 -16.78 -8.83
CA ALA A 131 3.48 -16.69 -7.49
C ALA A 131 4.99 -16.35 -7.55
N GLN A 132 5.75 -17.04 -8.38
CA GLN A 132 7.17 -16.78 -8.59
C GLN A 132 7.42 -15.36 -9.11
N ARG A 133 6.61 -14.89 -10.06
CA ARG A 133 6.72 -13.54 -10.60
C ARG A 133 6.41 -12.47 -9.55
N ILE A 134 5.36 -12.67 -8.72
CA ILE A 134 5.06 -11.76 -7.61
C ILE A 134 6.28 -11.61 -6.68
N ILE A 135 6.91 -12.73 -6.31
CA ILE A 135 8.10 -12.71 -5.43
C ILE A 135 9.25 -11.94 -6.10
N ILE A 136 9.58 -12.29 -7.34
CA ILE A 136 10.71 -11.68 -8.06
C ILE A 136 10.49 -10.18 -8.26
N ASP A 137 9.30 -9.77 -8.73
CA ASP A 137 9.02 -8.39 -9.10
C ASP A 137 8.83 -7.46 -7.88
N LEU A 138 8.38 -8.01 -6.73
CA LEU A 138 7.99 -7.19 -5.58
C LEU A 138 8.95 -7.25 -4.39
N ARG A 139 9.82 -8.25 -4.28
CA ARG A 139 10.69 -8.42 -3.12
C ARG A 139 11.52 -7.16 -2.81
N ASP A 140 12.25 -6.66 -3.81
CA ASP A 140 13.09 -5.48 -3.65
C ASP A 140 12.27 -4.20 -3.44
N LYS A 141 11.11 -4.11 -4.09
CA LYS A 141 10.20 -2.95 -3.96
C LYS A 141 9.60 -2.83 -2.56
N ILE A 142 9.16 -3.95 -1.96
CA ILE A 142 8.61 -3.97 -0.61
C ILE A 142 9.66 -3.57 0.43
N ILE A 143 10.89 -4.03 0.26
CA ILE A 143 12.01 -3.67 1.13
C ILE A 143 12.37 -2.19 0.96
N SER A 144 12.49 -1.70 -0.29
CA SER A 144 12.91 -0.33 -0.59
C SER A 144 11.89 0.74 -0.19
N LEU A 145 10.61 0.40 -0.20
CA LEU A 145 9.52 1.32 0.17
C LEU A 145 9.23 1.34 1.68
N GLY A 146 9.99 0.58 2.50
CA GLY A 146 9.77 0.51 3.93
C GLY A 146 8.43 -0.11 4.36
N ILE A 147 7.64 -0.63 3.41
CA ILE A 147 6.30 -1.19 3.70
C ILE A 147 6.39 -2.31 4.72
N ALA A 148 7.46 -3.10 4.67
CA ALA A 148 7.73 -4.16 5.65
C ALA A 148 8.05 -3.60 7.04
N GLU A 149 8.68 -2.45 7.14
CA GLU A 149 9.06 -1.81 8.42
C GLU A 149 7.85 -1.16 9.11
N GLU A 150 6.99 -0.50 8.36
CA GLU A 150 5.74 0.07 8.87
C GLU A 150 4.78 -0.99 9.40
N LEU A 151 4.89 -2.24 8.94
CA LEU A 151 4.06 -3.38 9.35
C LEU A 151 4.66 -4.20 10.50
N HIS A 152 5.70 -3.73 11.19
CA HIS A 152 6.38 -4.44 12.29
C HIS A 152 6.82 -5.86 11.91
N VAL A 153 7.28 -6.07 10.69
CA VAL A 153 7.90 -7.32 10.28
C VAL A 153 9.20 -7.46 11.07
N SER A 154 9.26 -8.46 11.95
CA SER A 154 10.36 -8.70 12.89
C SER A 154 11.72 -8.70 12.17
N LYS A 155 12.51 -7.64 12.41
CA LYS A 155 13.93 -7.66 12.10
C LYS A 155 14.71 -8.30 13.24
N THR A 156 15.64 -9.15 12.92
CA THR A 156 16.72 -9.59 13.81
C THR A 156 17.47 -8.35 14.35
N PRO A 157 17.76 -8.24 15.64
CA PRO A 157 18.32 -7.02 16.22
C PRO A 157 19.79 -6.83 15.81
N GLY A 158 20.05 -5.71 15.20
CA GLY A 158 21.41 -5.28 14.96
C GLY A 158 21.52 -4.20 13.89
N VAL A 159 21.23 -2.95 14.22
CA VAL A 159 21.94 -1.72 13.83
C VAL A 159 21.15 -0.54 14.40
N ALA A 160 21.86 0.43 14.96
CA ALA A 160 21.37 1.60 15.71
C ALA A 160 20.26 2.40 15.00
N ALA A 161 19.29 2.84 15.77
CA ALA A 161 18.15 3.66 15.34
C ALA A 161 18.62 5.04 14.85
N VAL A 162 18.80 5.17 13.56
CA VAL A 162 18.70 6.45 12.85
C VAL A 162 17.20 6.74 12.72
N ASN A 163 16.80 7.99 12.91
CA ASN A 163 15.42 8.49 12.88
C ASN A 163 14.76 8.10 11.54
N THR A 164 14.20 6.87 11.44
CA THR A 164 13.73 6.24 10.21
C THR A 164 12.59 7.05 9.57
N GLY A 165 11.74 7.70 10.38
CA GLY A 165 10.64 8.52 9.88
C GLY A 165 11.11 9.72 9.05
N THR A 166 12.05 10.50 9.55
CA THR A 166 12.61 11.68 8.85
C THR A 166 13.34 11.28 7.57
N ARG A 167 14.05 10.15 7.61
CA ARG A 167 14.77 9.61 6.44
C ARG A 167 13.80 9.23 5.32
N ASP A 168 12.78 8.46 5.64
CA ASP A 168 11.87 7.91 4.63
C ASP A 168 10.96 9.01 4.04
N GLU A 169 10.57 9.98 4.85
CA GLU A 169 9.83 11.16 4.39
C GLU A 169 10.69 12.04 3.46
N ALA A 170 11.97 12.26 3.80
CA ALA A 170 12.89 13.02 2.94
C ALA A 170 13.17 12.30 1.60
N VAL A 171 13.37 10.98 1.61
CA VAL A 171 13.55 10.17 0.39
C VAL A 171 12.29 10.20 -0.48
N SER A 172 11.10 10.08 0.13
CA SER A 172 9.83 10.18 -0.56
C SER A 172 9.65 11.53 -1.25
N ALA A 173 9.96 12.63 -0.54
CA ALA A 173 9.89 13.97 -1.09
C ALA A 173 10.82 14.15 -2.30
N LEU A 174 12.07 13.68 -2.22
CA LEU A 174 13.03 13.73 -3.33
C LEU A 174 12.56 12.90 -4.52
N THR A 175 11.96 11.74 -4.27
CA THR A 175 11.41 10.89 -5.33
C THR A 175 10.23 11.57 -6.04
N MET A 176 9.35 12.24 -5.30
CA MET A 176 8.26 13.05 -5.86
C MET A 176 8.77 14.24 -6.70
N LEU A 177 9.96 14.76 -6.38
CA LEU A 177 10.64 15.81 -7.15
C LEU A 177 11.37 15.26 -8.39
N GLY A 178 11.29 13.94 -8.65
CA GLY A 178 11.84 13.30 -9.85
C GLY A 178 13.25 12.71 -9.69
N PHE A 179 13.80 12.67 -8.48
CA PHE A 179 15.10 12.06 -8.24
C PHE A 179 14.99 10.54 -8.03
N SER A 180 16.01 9.81 -8.45
CA SER A 180 16.05 8.35 -8.28
C SER A 180 16.13 7.95 -6.80
N PRO A 181 15.34 6.95 -6.33
CA PRO A 181 15.27 6.57 -4.91
C PRO A 181 16.62 6.17 -4.30
N ALA A 182 17.43 5.39 -5.00
CA ALA A 182 18.68 4.86 -4.46
C ALA A 182 19.75 5.94 -4.19
N PRO A 183 20.04 6.90 -5.10
CA PRO A 183 20.89 8.04 -4.80
C PRO A 183 20.33 8.93 -3.69
N SER A 184 19.01 9.19 -3.70
CA SER A 184 18.34 10.00 -2.68
C SER A 184 18.49 9.40 -1.28
N ALA A 185 18.24 8.09 -1.13
CA ALA A 185 18.40 7.38 0.13
C ALA A 185 19.85 7.43 0.67
N LYS A 186 20.84 7.34 -0.22
CA LYS A 186 22.26 7.40 0.17
C LYS A 186 22.62 8.78 0.74
N ILE A 187 22.23 9.85 0.03
CA ILE A 187 22.53 11.23 0.43
C ILE A 187 21.78 11.60 1.71
N VAL A 188 20.49 11.27 1.81
CA VAL A 188 19.69 11.50 3.02
C VAL A 188 20.27 10.77 4.23
N THR A 189 20.70 9.52 4.06
CA THR A 189 21.34 8.75 5.14
C THR A 189 22.65 9.40 5.58
N GLN A 190 23.47 9.90 4.66
CA GLN A 190 24.71 10.61 4.98
C GLN A 190 24.41 11.89 5.78
N ILE A 191 23.47 12.71 5.33
CA ILE A 191 23.07 13.95 6.03
C ILE A 191 22.59 13.65 7.45
N LEU A 192 21.73 12.65 7.63
CA LEU A 192 21.22 12.27 8.95
C LEU A 192 22.24 11.57 9.84
N THR A 193 23.30 11.00 9.28
CA THR A 193 24.43 10.48 10.06
C THR A 193 25.28 11.62 10.62
N GLU A 194 25.46 12.70 9.86
CA GLU A 194 26.20 13.89 10.28
C GLU A 194 25.36 14.78 11.22
N GLN A 195 24.03 14.86 10.99
CA GLN A 195 23.11 15.72 11.71
C GLN A 195 21.77 14.98 11.99
N PRO A 196 21.69 14.15 13.05
CA PRO A 196 20.53 13.26 13.28
C PRO A 196 19.20 13.96 13.59
N ASP A 197 19.25 15.17 14.12
CA ASP A 197 18.08 15.91 14.60
C ASP A 197 17.53 16.92 13.58
N LEU A 198 18.00 16.89 12.33
CA LEU A 198 17.51 17.80 11.31
C LEU A 198 16.05 17.51 10.95
N PRO A 199 15.20 18.56 10.83
CA PRO A 199 13.84 18.39 10.30
C PRO A 199 13.86 18.04 8.80
N VAL A 200 12.82 17.34 8.35
CA VAL A 200 12.70 16.81 6.98
C VAL A 200 12.97 17.86 5.91
N GLU A 201 12.42 19.07 6.08
CA GLU A 201 12.57 20.17 5.11
C GLU A 201 14.04 20.58 4.93
N GLN A 202 14.82 20.57 6.01
CA GLN A 202 16.24 20.91 5.95
C GLN A 202 17.05 19.78 5.32
N VAL A 203 16.72 18.52 5.62
CA VAL A 203 17.33 17.33 5.00
C VAL A 203 17.11 17.36 3.49
N VAL A 204 15.87 17.58 3.04
CA VAL A 204 15.53 17.69 1.60
C VAL A 204 16.30 18.85 0.95
N LYS A 205 16.35 20.01 1.58
CA LYS A 205 17.07 21.19 1.06
C LYS A 205 18.57 20.96 0.92
N LEU A 206 19.18 20.25 1.87
CA LEU A 206 20.60 19.88 1.81
C LEU A 206 20.84 18.79 0.74
N ALA A 207 19.97 17.81 0.66
CA ALA A 207 20.05 16.76 -0.35
C ALA A 207 19.96 17.33 -1.77
N LEU A 208 19.03 18.27 -2.03
CA LEU A 208 18.89 18.94 -3.33
C LEU A 208 20.16 19.70 -3.77
N LYS A 209 21.00 20.14 -2.84
CA LYS A 209 22.30 20.79 -3.15
C LYS A 209 23.39 19.77 -3.51
N GLN A 210 23.25 18.52 -3.09
CA GLN A 210 24.25 17.47 -3.25
C GLN A 210 23.92 16.47 -4.37
N ILE A 211 22.63 16.32 -4.69
CA ILE A 211 22.18 15.50 -5.83
C ILE A 211 22.50 16.26 -7.14
N LYS A 212 23.34 15.66 -7.96
CA LYS A 212 23.60 16.12 -9.34
C LYS A 212 22.72 15.36 -10.31
#